data_05eff9937719c9b9f1f8d7bdf8c37582
#
_entry.id   05eff9937719c9b9f1f8d7bdf8c37582
#
_cell.length_a   1.000
_cell.length_b   1.000
_cell.length_c   1.000
_cell.angle_alpha   90.00
_cell.angle_beta   90.00
_cell.angle_gamma   90.00
#
_symmetry.space_group_name_H-M   'P 1'
#
loop_
_entity.id
_entity.type
_entity.pdbx_description
1 polymer ?
#
loop_
_entity_poly.entity_id
_entity_poly.type
_entity_poly.pdbx_seq_one_letter_code
_entity_poly.pdbx_strand_id
1 'polypeptide(L)'
;FTERSYLTVLQSYNEALLRKKNLEMTSATLKVLNEPTYPIGANSTNRKQIVIAACVAIFVIIIALLVLVELLDRTLRDASRTLRVTGYKVIGAVPSLSTARYGGLTRTYIQLSVRELTNSLLRFLTKRKSPGVFIINLFGTSEDSGEDIIGTLICGFMQSRKLNTKFICYNKDFDIASTQYLLARSVTDFYTPQGEDVLIVAYPPLSKSSISSALLHDANANILVTPANRGWKTIDKQLCEQLMLQLGKSNVPFRICLTNASREAAEDFTGQLPPYTLLRRFSYHFSQLSLTEKIIFNLRRKAKEAEDEDDDE
;
A
#
# COMPACT_ATOMS: atom_id res chain seq x y z
N PHE A 1 49.05 -94.60 36.32
CA PHE A 1 47.62 -94.18 36.07
C PHE A 1 47.16 -93.06 36.97
N THR A 2 47.66 -92.89 38.14
CA THR A 2 47.23 -91.90 39.12
C THR A 2 47.77 -90.49 38.82
N GLU A 3 48.97 -90.29 38.24
CA GLU A 3 49.50 -88.98 37.88
C GLU A 3 48.76 -88.29 36.74
N ARG A 4 48.35 -89.02 35.70
CA ARG A 4 47.55 -88.49 34.60
C ARG A 4 46.15 -88.02 35.04
N SER A 5 45.53 -88.80 35.93
CA SER A 5 44.22 -88.49 36.47
C SER A 5 44.28 -87.21 37.36
N TYR A 6 45.35 -87.06 38.12
CA TYR A 6 45.59 -85.89 38.95
C TYR A 6 45.80 -84.61 38.12
N LEU A 7 46.61 -84.70 37.06
CA LEU A 7 46.86 -83.59 36.17
C LEU A 7 45.56 -83.17 35.41
N THR A 8 44.75 -84.10 35.03
CA THR A 8 43.45 -83.84 34.35
C THR A 8 42.48 -83.13 35.30
N VAL A 9 42.44 -83.59 36.60
CA VAL A 9 41.58 -82.93 37.60
C VAL A 9 42.12 -81.55 37.95
N LEU A 10 43.43 -81.38 38.02
CA LEU A 10 44.04 -80.08 38.27
C LEU A 10 43.81 -79.08 37.10
N GLN A 11 43.88 -79.57 35.85
CA GLN A 11 43.54 -78.72 34.70
C GLN A 11 42.05 -78.34 34.67
N SER A 12 41.17 -79.27 34.94
CA SER A 12 39.75 -78.97 35.01
C SER A 12 39.38 -78.00 36.13
N TYR A 13 40.05 -78.16 37.28
CA TYR A 13 39.91 -77.26 38.42
C TYR A 13 40.37 -75.80 38.03
N ASN A 14 41.59 -75.71 37.46
CA ASN A 14 42.11 -74.41 37.01
C ASN A 14 41.21 -73.74 35.90
N GLU A 15 40.72 -74.53 35.00
CA GLU A 15 39.73 -74.01 33.99
C GLU A 15 38.44 -73.52 34.64
N ALA A 16 37.88 -74.25 35.59
CA ALA A 16 36.70 -73.86 36.35
C ALA A 16 36.98 -72.60 37.18
N LEU A 17 38.16 -72.45 37.75
CA LEU A 17 38.56 -71.27 38.52
C LEU A 17 38.78 -70.07 37.63
N LEU A 18 39.36 -70.24 36.44
CA LEU A 18 39.48 -69.21 35.44
C LEU A 18 38.08 -68.77 34.90
N ARG A 19 37.22 -69.72 34.64
CA ARG A 19 35.84 -69.42 34.27
C ARG A 19 35.06 -68.61 35.29
N LYS A 20 35.24 -69.02 36.60
CA LYS A 20 34.62 -68.29 37.69
C LYS A 20 35.17 -66.86 37.79
N LYS A 21 36.51 -66.71 37.72
CA LYS A 21 37.11 -65.36 37.70
C LYS A 21 36.72 -64.49 36.53
N ASN A 22 36.64 -65.09 35.34
CA ASN A 22 36.15 -64.38 34.14
C ASN A 22 34.68 -64.00 34.30
N LEU A 23 33.86 -64.84 34.87
CA LEU A 23 32.42 -64.51 35.16
C LEU A 23 32.30 -63.40 36.21
N GLU A 24 33.19 -63.43 37.24
CA GLU A 24 33.25 -62.38 38.26
C GLU A 24 33.78 -61.07 37.72
N MET A 25 34.68 -61.06 36.71
CA MET A 25 35.19 -59.87 36.03
C MET A 25 34.26 -59.41 34.91
N THR A 26 33.52 -60.33 34.27
CA THR A 26 32.57 -60.00 33.19
C THR A 26 31.17 -59.74 33.71
N SER A 27 30.82 -60.19 34.92
CA SER A 27 29.63 -59.76 35.61
C SER A 27 29.85 -58.30 35.97
N ALA A 28 29.45 -57.41 34.98
CA ALA A 28 29.32 -56.04 35.34
C ALA A 28 28.37 -55.97 36.53
N THR A 29 28.91 -55.74 37.70
CA THR A 29 28.08 -55.34 38.79
C THR A 29 27.39 -54.07 38.37
N LEU A 30 26.17 -54.21 37.94
CA LEU A 30 25.25 -53.09 37.75
C LEU A 30 25.15 -52.42 39.12
N LYS A 31 26.07 -51.55 39.39
CA LYS A 31 25.98 -50.68 40.53
C LYS A 31 24.94 -49.68 40.20
N VAL A 32 23.80 -49.76 40.84
CA VAL A 32 22.77 -48.75 40.75
C VAL A 32 23.42 -47.43 41.14
N LEU A 33 23.77 -46.59 40.18
CA LEU A 33 24.42 -45.29 40.38
C LEU A 33 23.53 -44.34 41.16
N ASN A 34 22.24 -44.49 41.00
CA ASN A 34 21.22 -43.77 41.76
C ASN A 34 20.08 -44.74 42.10
N GLU A 35 19.81 -44.93 43.38
CA GLU A 35 18.60 -45.61 43.79
C GLU A 35 17.38 -44.87 43.23
N PRO A 36 16.34 -45.57 42.73
CA PRO A 36 15.13 -44.90 42.27
C PRO A 36 14.52 -44.17 43.48
N THR A 37 14.76 -42.87 43.54
CA THR A 37 14.15 -42.03 44.56
C THR A 37 12.76 -41.63 44.06
N TYR A 38 11.74 -41.96 44.82
CA TYR A 38 10.42 -41.38 44.62
C TYR A 38 10.51 -39.87 44.80
N PRO A 39 10.05 -39.05 43.84
CA PRO A 39 10.03 -37.61 44.02
C PRO A 39 9.12 -37.29 45.20
N ILE A 40 9.71 -36.79 46.30
CA ILE A 40 9.03 -36.44 47.55
C ILE A 40 8.09 -35.22 47.39
N GLY A 41 8.21 -34.50 46.27
CA GLY A 41 7.33 -33.37 45.90
C GLY A 41 7.16 -33.29 44.38
N ALA A 42 5.97 -32.93 43.95
CA ALA A 42 5.72 -32.62 42.55
C ALA A 42 6.68 -31.48 42.15
N ASN A 43 7.47 -31.65 41.08
CA ASN A 43 8.22 -30.54 40.48
C ASN A 43 7.22 -29.43 40.17
N SER A 44 7.41 -28.29 40.83
CA SER A 44 6.57 -27.12 40.58
C SER A 44 6.81 -26.66 39.13
N THR A 45 5.99 -27.12 38.21
CA THR A 45 5.96 -26.58 36.86
C THR A 45 5.59 -25.09 36.99
N ASN A 46 6.40 -24.23 36.46
CA ASN A 46 6.14 -22.77 36.41
C ASN A 46 4.97 -22.45 35.45
N ARG A 47 3.78 -23.03 35.78
CA ARG A 47 2.55 -22.90 34.94
C ARG A 47 2.25 -21.46 34.58
N LYS A 48 2.44 -20.51 35.50
CA LYS A 48 2.23 -19.07 35.24
C LYS A 48 3.19 -18.56 34.18
N GLN A 49 4.45 -18.94 34.20
CA GLN A 49 5.44 -18.51 33.18
C GLN A 49 5.12 -19.11 31.82
N ILE A 50 4.68 -20.37 31.74
CA ILE A 50 4.29 -21.03 30.49
C ILE A 50 3.06 -20.32 29.88
N VAL A 51 2.06 -19.99 30.70
CA VAL A 51 0.87 -19.27 30.24
C VAL A 51 1.23 -17.88 29.74
N ILE A 52 2.06 -17.13 30.47
CA ILE A 52 2.52 -15.80 30.04
C ILE A 52 3.32 -15.90 28.74
N ALA A 53 4.24 -16.86 28.64
CA ALA A 53 5.02 -17.09 27.41
C ALA A 53 4.12 -17.43 26.21
N ALA A 54 3.11 -18.27 26.41
CA ALA A 54 2.13 -18.61 25.37
C ALA A 54 1.32 -17.37 24.92
N CYS A 55 0.86 -16.54 25.86
CA CYS A 55 0.17 -15.30 25.53
C CYS A 55 1.04 -14.34 24.73
N VAL A 56 2.30 -14.16 25.12
CA VAL A 56 3.26 -13.31 24.40
C VAL A 56 3.54 -13.87 22.99
N ALA A 57 3.73 -15.18 22.88
CA ALA A 57 3.94 -15.83 21.58
C ALA A 57 2.76 -15.62 20.63
N ILE A 58 1.52 -15.80 21.09
CA ILE A 58 0.33 -15.55 20.31
C ILE A 58 0.25 -14.08 19.88
N PHE A 59 0.55 -13.14 20.79
CA PHE A 59 0.54 -11.72 20.49
C PHE A 59 1.56 -11.35 19.39
N VAL A 60 2.77 -11.90 19.48
CA VAL A 60 3.82 -11.72 18.45
C VAL A 60 3.38 -12.29 17.11
N ILE A 61 2.75 -13.48 17.09
CA ILE A 61 2.24 -14.09 15.85
C ILE A 61 1.16 -13.20 15.22
N ILE A 62 0.24 -12.67 16.01
CA ILE A 62 -0.82 -11.76 15.51
C ILE A 62 -0.20 -10.50 14.89
N ILE A 63 0.76 -9.88 15.58
CA ILE A 63 1.46 -8.69 15.04
C ILE A 63 2.19 -9.04 13.75
N ALA A 64 2.92 -10.15 13.71
CA ALA A 64 3.64 -10.58 12.52
C ALA A 64 2.71 -10.81 11.32
N LEU A 65 1.54 -11.40 11.56
CA LEU A 65 0.52 -11.63 10.54
C LEU A 65 -0.08 -10.30 10.04
N LEU A 66 -0.38 -9.37 10.94
CA LEU A 66 -0.87 -8.03 10.55
C LEU A 66 0.16 -7.27 9.71
N VAL A 67 1.45 -7.31 10.11
CA VAL A 67 2.54 -6.70 9.34
C VAL A 67 2.68 -7.35 7.97
N LEU A 68 2.57 -8.68 7.90
CA LEU A 68 2.64 -9.41 6.64
C LEU A 68 1.49 -9.00 5.68
N VAL A 69 0.27 -8.91 6.19
CA VAL A 69 -0.89 -8.43 5.40
C VAL A 69 -0.65 -7.02 4.89
N GLU A 70 -0.15 -6.11 5.73
CA GLU A 70 0.14 -4.73 5.34
C GLU A 70 1.28 -4.63 4.30
N LEU A 71 2.30 -5.49 4.39
CA LEU A 71 3.39 -5.55 3.40
C LEU A 71 2.93 -6.08 2.04
N LEU A 72 1.99 -7.03 2.04
CA LEU A 72 1.42 -7.60 0.80
C LEU A 72 0.35 -6.72 0.17
N ASP A 73 -0.23 -5.79 0.93
CA ASP A 73 -1.25 -4.88 0.43
C ASP A 73 -0.63 -3.87 -0.56
N ARG A 74 -1.06 -3.88 -1.81
CA ARG A 74 -0.64 -2.98 -2.90
C ARG A 74 -1.69 -1.93 -3.24
N THR A 75 -2.68 -1.73 -2.39
CA THR A 75 -3.71 -0.70 -2.62
C THR A 75 -3.14 0.71 -2.48
N LEU A 76 -3.75 1.66 -3.20
CA LEU A 76 -3.40 3.09 -3.14
C LEU A 76 -4.14 3.80 -1.99
N ARG A 77 -4.15 3.19 -0.82
CA ARG A 77 -5.02 3.52 0.30
C ARG A 77 -4.94 4.98 0.75
N ASP A 78 -3.75 5.57 0.76
CA ASP A 78 -3.49 6.94 1.18
C ASP A 78 -2.52 7.68 0.23
N ALA A 79 -2.39 8.99 0.40
CA ALA A 79 -1.59 9.85 -0.45
C ALA A 79 -0.09 9.52 -0.38
N SER A 80 0.42 9.22 0.82
CA SER A 80 1.84 8.92 1.05
C SER A 80 2.25 7.59 0.43
N ARG A 81 1.38 6.59 0.55
CA ARG A 81 1.56 5.27 -0.05
C ARG A 81 1.44 5.35 -1.57
N THR A 82 0.47 6.09 -2.09
CA THR A 82 0.31 6.33 -3.53
C THR A 82 1.58 6.94 -4.10
N LEU A 83 2.15 7.96 -3.47
CA LEU A 83 3.41 8.57 -3.91
C LEU A 83 4.56 7.55 -3.91
N ARG A 84 4.66 6.68 -2.89
CA ARG A 84 5.72 5.65 -2.83
C ARG A 84 5.57 4.57 -3.92
N VAL A 85 4.34 4.14 -4.17
CA VAL A 85 4.05 3.05 -5.12
C VAL A 85 4.10 3.53 -6.57
N THR A 86 3.57 4.72 -6.84
CA THR A 86 3.43 5.25 -8.21
C THR A 86 4.52 6.24 -8.59
N GLY A 87 5.16 6.91 -7.63
CA GLY A 87 6.09 8.02 -7.87
C GLY A 87 5.40 9.37 -8.14
N TYR A 88 4.08 9.44 -8.20
CA TYR A 88 3.33 10.65 -8.55
C TYR A 88 2.59 11.23 -7.35
N LYS A 89 2.50 12.57 -7.30
CA LYS A 89 1.81 13.29 -6.23
C LYS A 89 0.30 13.20 -6.40
N VAL A 90 -0.39 12.94 -5.28
CA VAL A 90 -1.86 12.99 -5.20
C VAL A 90 -2.30 14.44 -5.03
N ILE A 91 -3.35 14.85 -5.75
CA ILE A 91 -3.94 16.19 -5.65
C ILE A 91 -5.14 16.23 -4.71
N GLY A 92 -5.82 15.11 -4.55
CA GLY A 92 -6.98 15.00 -3.68
C GLY A 92 -7.53 13.58 -3.65
N ALA A 93 -8.35 13.31 -2.65
CA ALA A 93 -9.01 12.04 -2.47
C ALA A 93 -10.51 12.25 -2.24
N VAL A 94 -11.34 11.55 -3.00
CA VAL A 94 -12.80 11.62 -2.89
C VAL A 94 -13.31 10.32 -2.26
N PRO A 95 -14.04 10.40 -1.13
CA PRO A 95 -14.55 9.24 -0.45
C PRO A 95 -15.54 8.44 -1.29
N SER A 96 -15.74 7.17 -0.93
CA SER A 96 -16.73 6.31 -1.58
C SER A 96 -18.13 6.91 -1.51
N LEU A 97 -18.89 6.81 -2.60
CA LEU A 97 -20.27 7.26 -2.70
C LEU A 97 -21.26 6.40 -1.89
N SER A 98 -20.81 5.28 -1.31
CA SER A 98 -21.67 4.39 -0.53
C SER A 98 -22.19 5.07 0.74
N THR A 99 -23.49 5.32 0.79
CA THR A 99 -24.19 5.98 1.90
C THR A 99 -24.14 5.19 3.21
N ALA A 100 -24.11 3.85 3.13
CA ALA A 100 -24.09 2.97 4.30
C ALA A 100 -22.81 3.10 5.13
N ARG A 101 -21.70 3.53 4.52
CA ARG A 101 -20.38 3.52 5.15
C ARG A 101 -20.13 4.66 6.14
N TYR A 102 -20.84 5.79 6.00
CA TYR A 102 -20.54 7.02 6.74
C TYR A 102 -21.69 7.58 7.56
N GLY A 103 -22.69 6.76 7.87
CA GLY A 103 -23.79 7.16 8.78
C GLY A 103 -24.54 8.42 8.33
N GLY A 104 -24.80 8.56 7.02
CA GLY A 104 -25.51 9.71 6.48
C GLY A 104 -24.62 10.93 6.14
N LEU A 105 -23.35 10.96 6.53
CA LEU A 105 -22.42 12.07 6.28
C LEU A 105 -21.71 12.01 4.92
N THR A 106 -22.00 11.01 4.10
CA THR A 106 -21.37 10.80 2.79
C THR A 106 -21.40 12.07 1.91
N ARG A 107 -22.56 12.73 1.84
CA ARG A 107 -22.73 13.94 1.03
C ARG A 107 -21.83 15.08 1.51
N THR A 108 -21.71 15.27 2.81
CA THR A 108 -20.83 16.28 3.42
C THR A 108 -19.36 15.99 3.12
N TYR A 109 -18.95 14.72 3.24
CA TYR A 109 -17.57 14.32 2.94
C TYR A 109 -17.21 14.55 1.47
N ILE A 110 -18.09 14.18 0.55
CA ILE A 110 -17.89 14.42 -0.88
C ILE A 110 -17.79 15.92 -1.16
N GLN A 111 -18.70 16.75 -0.62
CA GLN A 111 -18.69 18.19 -0.84
C GLN A 111 -17.38 18.83 -0.34
N LEU A 112 -16.89 18.45 0.86
CA LEU A 112 -15.64 18.96 1.40
C LEU A 112 -14.44 18.50 0.55
N SER A 113 -14.40 17.23 0.16
CA SER A 113 -13.30 16.69 -0.65
C SER A 113 -13.27 17.30 -2.05
N VAL A 114 -14.41 17.45 -2.70
CA VAL A 114 -14.50 18.09 -4.02
C VAL A 114 -14.13 19.56 -3.96
N ARG A 115 -14.51 20.25 -2.88
CA ARG A 115 -14.10 21.66 -2.66
C ARG A 115 -12.57 21.78 -2.63
N GLU A 116 -11.90 20.96 -1.83
CA GLU A 116 -10.44 21.02 -1.70
C GLU A 116 -9.73 20.55 -2.98
N LEU A 117 -10.25 19.51 -3.63
CA LEU A 117 -9.76 19.06 -4.92
C LEU A 117 -9.86 20.19 -5.98
N THR A 118 -11.01 20.85 -6.06
CA THR A 118 -11.22 21.95 -7.01
C THR A 118 -10.33 23.15 -6.68
N ASN A 119 -10.19 23.53 -5.41
CA ASN A 119 -9.27 24.59 -4.99
C ASN A 119 -7.82 24.28 -5.38
N SER A 120 -7.42 23.02 -5.27
CA SER A 120 -6.09 22.55 -5.68
C SER A 120 -5.90 22.59 -7.20
N LEU A 121 -6.96 22.28 -7.96
CA LEU A 121 -6.96 22.37 -9.44
C LEU A 121 -6.88 23.82 -9.92
N LEU A 122 -7.61 24.75 -9.29
CA LEU A 122 -7.59 26.17 -9.67
C LEU A 122 -6.20 26.77 -9.67
N ARG A 123 -5.27 26.26 -8.86
CA ARG A 123 -3.87 26.72 -8.85
C ARG A 123 -3.13 26.45 -10.16
N PHE A 124 -3.61 25.50 -10.97
CA PHE A 124 -3.02 25.16 -12.26
C PHE A 124 -3.63 25.95 -13.42
N LEU A 125 -4.76 26.63 -13.18
CA LEU A 125 -5.47 27.40 -14.19
C LEU A 125 -4.90 28.84 -14.29
N THR A 126 -3.57 28.96 -14.37
CA THR A 126 -2.91 30.30 -14.41
C THR A 126 -2.70 30.84 -15.82
N LYS A 127 -2.53 29.95 -16.79
CA LYS A 127 -2.25 30.33 -18.18
C LYS A 127 -3.17 29.55 -19.11
N ARG A 128 -3.94 30.25 -19.94
CA ARG A 128 -4.73 29.64 -21.00
C ARG A 128 -3.79 29.15 -22.10
N LYS A 129 -3.96 27.89 -22.52
CA LYS A 129 -3.16 27.27 -23.59
C LYS A 129 -3.91 27.25 -24.90
N SER A 130 -5.21 26.94 -24.84
CA SER A 130 -6.11 27.07 -25.97
C SER A 130 -6.83 28.42 -25.94
N PRO A 131 -7.23 28.99 -27.11
CA PRO A 131 -7.90 30.27 -27.16
C PRO A 131 -9.18 30.29 -26.32
N GLY A 132 -9.14 31.04 -25.23
CA GLY A 132 -10.28 31.33 -24.38
C GLY A 132 -10.69 30.32 -23.33
N VAL A 133 -10.10 29.12 -23.24
CA VAL A 133 -10.57 28.05 -22.34
C VAL A 133 -9.41 27.46 -21.54
N PHE A 134 -9.65 27.15 -20.25
CA PHE A 134 -8.77 26.32 -19.44
C PHE A 134 -9.17 24.86 -19.56
N ILE A 135 -8.23 23.97 -19.82
CA ILE A 135 -8.48 22.55 -20.06
C ILE A 135 -7.90 21.70 -18.92
N ILE A 136 -8.75 20.85 -18.35
CA ILE A 136 -8.37 19.83 -17.37
C ILE A 136 -8.68 18.46 -17.96
N ASN A 137 -7.63 17.66 -18.16
CA ASN A 137 -7.79 16.30 -18.64
C ASN A 137 -7.97 15.34 -17.45
N LEU A 138 -8.96 14.46 -17.54
CA LEU A 138 -9.22 13.35 -16.63
C LEU A 138 -9.09 12.05 -17.39
N PHE A 139 -8.38 11.08 -16.87
CA PHE A 139 -8.28 9.74 -17.45
C PHE A 139 -8.01 8.71 -16.35
N GLY A 140 -8.47 7.50 -16.58
CA GLY A 140 -8.27 6.36 -15.70
C GLY A 140 -7.32 5.34 -16.31
N THR A 141 -6.82 4.40 -15.49
CA THR A 141 -6.11 3.23 -16.01
C THR A 141 -7.08 2.12 -16.43
N SER A 142 -8.30 2.12 -15.90
CA SER A 142 -9.36 1.13 -16.17
C SER A 142 -10.75 1.78 -16.14
N GLU A 143 -11.76 1.05 -16.63
CA GLU A 143 -13.15 1.52 -16.73
C GLU A 143 -13.77 1.93 -15.38
N ASP A 144 -13.34 1.32 -14.28
CA ASP A 144 -13.88 1.57 -12.94
C ASP A 144 -13.14 2.69 -12.19
N SER A 145 -12.38 3.52 -12.88
CA SER A 145 -11.58 4.58 -12.25
C SER A 145 -12.43 5.72 -11.69
N GLY A 146 -13.60 5.99 -12.29
CA GLY A 146 -14.57 6.98 -11.81
C GLY A 146 -14.28 8.40 -12.29
N GLU A 147 -13.62 8.56 -13.45
CA GLU A 147 -13.34 9.85 -14.09
C GLU A 147 -14.60 10.65 -14.38
N ASP A 148 -15.68 9.98 -14.80
CA ASP A 148 -16.98 10.60 -15.10
C ASP A 148 -17.61 11.22 -13.85
N ILE A 149 -17.53 10.50 -12.74
CA ILE A 149 -18.07 10.95 -11.45
C ILE A 149 -17.26 12.16 -10.96
N ILE A 150 -15.94 12.07 -11.00
CA ILE A 150 -15.07 13.17 -10.58
C ILE A 150 -15.26 14.39 -11.45
N GLY A 151 -15.32 14.22 -12.79
CA GLY A 151 -15.57 15.31 -13.74
C GLY A 151 -16.89 16.01 -13.47
N THR A 152 -17.96 15.25 -13.26
CA THR A 152 -19.28 15.80 -12.94
C THR A 152 -19.29 16.56 -11.61
N LEU A 153 -18.63 16.02 -10.56
CA LEU A 153 -18.58 16.66 -9.25
C LEU A 153 -17.77 17.97 -9.28
N ILE A 154 -16.62 17.99 -9.96
CA ILE A 154 -15.80 19.19 -10.11
C ILE A 154 -16.56 20.25 -10.93
N CYS A 155 -17.17 19.84 -12.04
CA CYS A 155 -17.98 20.74 -12.88
C CYS A 155 -19.12 21.38 -12.09
N GLY A 156 -19.91 20.59 -11.36
CA GLY A 156 -21.00 21.10 -10.53
C GLY A 156 -20.52 22.06 -9.43
N PHE A 157 -19.34 21.77 -8.81
CA PHE A 157 -18.78 22.67 -7.83
C PHE A 157 -18.28 23.98 -8.46
N MET A 158 -17.59 23.96 -9.60
CA MET A 158 -17.13 25.16 -10.30
C MET A 158 -18.31 26.02 -10.76
N GLN A 159 -19.37 25.41 -11.29
CA GLN A 159 -20.61 26.10 -11.68
C GLN A 159 -21.28 26.78 -10.46
N SER A 160 -21.29 26.12 -9.29
CA SER A 160 -21.80 26.74 -8.05
C SER A 160 -21.04 28.00 -7.64
N ARG A 161 -19.79 28.14 -8.11
CA ARG A 161 -18.92 29.31 -7.92
C ARG A 161 -19.00 30.32 -9.08
N LYS A 162 -20.00 30.17 -9.96
CA LYS A 162 -20.25 31.04 -11.14
C LYS A 162 -19.13 31.00 -12.19
N LEU A 163 -18.31 29.94 -12.19
CA LEU A 163 -17.40 29.68 -13.32
C LEU A 163 -18.16 28.95 -14.41
N ASN A 164 -18.11 29.47 -15.63
CA ASN A 164 -18.72 28.80 -16.77
C ASN A 164 -17.89 27.56 -17.15
N THR A 165 -18.31 26.39 -16.63
CA THR A 165 -17.55 25.14 -16.74
C THR A 165 -18.40 24.11 -17.48
N LYS A 166 -17.77 23.41 -18.43
CA LYS A 166 -18.37 22.30 -19.14
C LYS A 166 -17.57 21.03 -18.87
N PHE A 167 -18.28 19.96 -18.64
CA PHE A 167 -17.73 18.61 -18.60
C PHE A 167 -18.11 17.87 -19.87
N ILE A 168 -17.13 17.31 -20.57
CA ILE A 168 -17.30 16.46 -21.75
C ILE A 168 -16.68 15.09 -21.52
N CYS A 169 -17.33 14.05 -22.04
CA CYS A 169 -16.98 12.66 -21.82
C CYS A 169 -16.93 11.88 -23.13
N TYR A 170 -15.94 10.99 -23.27
CA TYR A 170 -15.68 10.21 -24.48
C TYR A 170 -16.85 9.34 -24.96
N ASN A 171 -17.74 8.90 -24.09
CA ASN A 171 -18.89 8.07 -24.50
C ASN A 171 -20.13 8.85 -24.89
N LYS A 172 -20.14 10.18 -24.70
CA LYS A 172 -21.34 11.02 -24.89
C LYS A 172 -21.12 12.15 -25.87
N ASP A 173 -19.98 12.84 -25.74
CA ASP A 173 -19.76 14.11 -26.44
C ASP A 173 -18.81 13.95 -27.63
N PHE A 174 -17.98 12.91 -27.65
CA PHE A 174 -17.10 12.59 -28.77
C PHE A 174 -16.84 11.07 -28.87
N ASP A 175 -16.58 10.62 -30.11
CA ASP A 175 -16.28 9.23 -30.40
C ASP A 175 -14.76 9.02 -30.54
N ILE A 176 -14.22 8.05 -29.78
CA ILE A 176 -12.80 7.68 -29.80
C ILE A 176 -12.34 7.07 -31.13
N ALA A 177 -13.26 6.51 -31.93
CA ALA A 177 -12.98 5.96 -33.25
C ALA A 177 -13.01 7.01 -34.35
N SER A 178 -13.45 8.24 -34.06
CA SER A 178 -13.53 9.30 -35.05
C SER A 178 -12.15 9.79 -35.47
N THR A 179 -12.03 10.10 -36.76
CA THR A 179 -10.79 10.69 -37.32
C THR A 179 -10.45 12.01 -36.64
N GLN A 180 -11.45 12.77 -36.26
CA GLN A 180 -11.31 14.05 -35.56
C GLN A 180 -10.62 13.89 -34.22
N TYR A 181 -11.00 12.87 -33.44
CA TYR A 181 -10.33 12.57 -32.16
C TYR A 181 -8.93 11.99 -32.36
N LEU A 182 -8.78 11.03 -33.27
CA LEU A 182 -7.50 10.35 -33.51
C LEU A 182 -6.39 11.29 -34.00
N LEU A 183 -6.73 12.28 -34.78
CA LEU A 183 -5.79 13.27 -35.34
C LEU A 183 -5.79 14.60 -34.59
N ALA A 184 -6.55 14.71 -33.49
CA ALA A 184 -6.70 15.94 -32.73
C ALA A 184 -5.36 16.42 -32.15
N ARG A 185 -5.09 17.69 -32.33
CA ARG A 185 -3.98 18.42 -31.74
C ARG A 185 -4.41 19.27 -30.54
N SER A 186 -5.65 19.72 -30.55
CA SER A 186 -6.29 20.47 -29.47
C SER A 186 -7.68 19.88 -29.21
N VAL A 187 -8.20 20.13 -28.01
CA VAL A 187 -9.60 19.77 -27.67
C VAL A 187 -10.60 20.48 -28.59
N THR A 188 -10.25 21.64 -29.11
CA THR A 188 -11.08 22.40 -30.07
C THR A 188 -11.30 21.69 -31.40
N ASP A 189 -10.51 20.67 -31.74
CA ASP A 189 -10.65 19.93 -33.00
C ASP A 189 -11.87 18.98 -32.98
N PHE A 190 -12.29 18.50 -31.82
CA PHE A 190 -13.46 17.61 -31.67
C PHE A 190 -14.57 18.20 -30.79
N TYR A 191 -14.33 19.31 -30.12
CA TYR A 191 -15.34 20.04 -29.36
C TYR A 191 -15.18 21.54 -29.55
N THR A 192 -16.24 22.21 -29.96
CA THR A 192 -16.26 23.67 -30.15
C THR A 192 -16.72 24.35 -28.85
N PRO A 193 -15.85 25.08 -28.12
CA PRO A 193 -16.26 25.82 -26.94
C PRO A 193 -17.33 26.88 -27.26
N GLN A 194 -18.34 26.97 -26.40
CA GLN A 194 -19.45 27.92 -26.55
C GLN A 194 -19.35 29.09 -25.55
N GLY A 195 -18.12 29.46 -25.17
CA GLY A 195 -17.88 30.53 -24.22
C GLY A 195 -17.63 30.05 -22.80
N GLU A 196 -17.26 28.78 -22.62
CA GLU A 196 -16.85 28.24 -21.35
C GLU A 196 -15.47 28.82 -20.89
N ASP A 197 -15.32 29.03 -19.58
CA ASP A 197 -14.05 29.42 -18.99
C ASP A 197 -13.17 28.18 -18.74
N VAL A 198 -13.78 27.06 -18.31
CA VAL A 198 -13.11 25.83 -17.97
C VAL A 198 -13.77 24.65 -18.67
N LEU A 199 -12.97 23.84 -19.32
CA LEU A 199 -13.37 22.58 -19.94
C LEU A 199 -12.72 21.41 -19.22
N ILE A 200 -13.54 20.50 -18.73
CA ILE A 200 -13.09 19.26 -18.10
C ILE A 200 -13.35 18.14 -19.10
N VAL A 201 -12.29 17.43 -19.49
CA VAL A 201 -12.38 16.40 -20.53
C VAL A 201 -12.09 15.04 -19.91
N ALA A 202 -13.07 14.15 -19.90
CA ALA A 202 -12.87 12.75 -19.54
C ALA A 202 -12.52 11.93 -20.78
N TYR A 203 -11.28 11.46 -20.82
CA TYR A 203 -10.79 10.60 -21.86
C TYR A 203 -11.10 9.12 -21.58
N PRO A 204 -11.03 8.25 -22.60
CA PRO A 204 -11.16 6.82 -22.38
C PRO A 204 -10.06 6.31 -21.45
N PRO A 205 -10.32 5.20 -20.73
CA PRO A 205 -9.31 4.55 -19.92
C PRO A 205 -8.06 4.22 -20.75
N LEU A 206 -6.88 4.44 -20.18
CA LEU A 206 -5.60 4.19 -20.85
C LEU A 206 -5.43 2.75 -21.33
N SER A 207 -6.17 1.81 -20.73
CA SER A 207 -6.21 0.41 -21.15
C SER A 207 -6.97 0.20 -22.48
N LYS A 208 -7.86 1.12 -22.87
CA LYS A 208 -8.65 1.03 -24.10
C LYS A 208 -8.07 1.85 -25.26
N SER A 209 -7.57 3.03 -24.95
CA SER A 209 -7.05 3.94 -25.97
C SER A 209 -5.92 4.80 -25.41
N SER A 210 -4.90 5.03 -26.22
CA SER A 210 -3.88 6.03 -25.90
C SER A 210 -4.39 7.44 -26.20
N ILE A 211 -3.89 8.41 -25.42
CA ILE A 211 -4.19 9.82 -25.62
C ILE A 211 -3.07 10.44 -26.45
N SER A 212 -3.41 11.29 -27.42
CA SER A 212 -2.41 12.02 -28.20
C SER A 212 -1.54 12.91 -27.31
N SER A 213 -0.22 12.92 -27.55
CA SER A 213 0.69 13.81 -26.83
C SER A 213 0.30 15.29 -27.00
N ALA A 214 -0.24 15.69 -28.14
CA ALA A 214 -0.70 17.04 -28.39
C ALA A 214 -1.84 17.45 -27.42
N LEU A 215 -2.80 16.57 -27.18
CA LEU A 215 -3.90 16.80 -26.22
C LEU A 215 -3.41 16.87 -24.76
N LEU A 216 -2.37 16.08 -24.41
CA LEU A 216 -1.75 16.15 -23.09
C LEU A 216 -1.01 17.48 -22.87
N HIS A 217 -0.39 18.00 -23.92
CA HIS A 217 0.33 19.28 -23.89
C HIS A 217 -0.59 20.51 -23.94
N ASP A 218 -1.75 20.40 -24.58
CA ASP A 218 -2.75 21.46 -24.67
C ASP A 218 -3.44 21.75 -23.34
N ALA A 219 -3.51 20.76 -22.45
CA ALA A 219 -4.15 20.89 -21.15
C ALA A 219 -3.35 21.78 -20.16
N ASN A 220 -4.08 22.35 -19.20
CA ASN A 220 -3.52 23.03 -18.05
C ASN A 220 -3.11 22.07 -16.92
N ALA A 221 -3.83 20.95 -16.82
CA ALA A 221 -3.52 19.87 -15.88
C ALA A 221 -3.97 18.51 -16.42
N ASN A 222 -3.15 17.50 -16.17
CA ASN A 222 -3.43 16.11 -16.49
C ASN A 222 -3.63 15.35 -15.18
N ILE A 223 -4.83 14.80 -14.98
CA ILE A 223 -5.23 14.14 -13.73
C ILE A 223 -5.55 12.67 -14.02
N LEU A 224 -4.76 11.81 -13.43
CA LEU A 224 -5.06 10.38 -13.41
C LEU A 224 -6.01 10.08 -12.26
N VAL A 225 -7.18 9.58 -12.59
CA VAL A 225 -8.19 9.16 -11.61
C VAL A 225 -8.05 7.66 -11.37
N THR A 226 -7.94 7.26 -10.12
CA THR A 226 -7.77 5.85 -9.76
C THR A 226 -8.43 5.53 -8.42
N PRO A 227 -9.08 4.36 -8.28
CA PRO A 227 -9.71 3.97 -7.02
C PRO A 227 -8.66 3.58 -5.97
N ALA A 228 -8.79 4.15 -4.76
CA ALA A 228 -7.88 3.92 -3.64
C ALA A 228 -7.94 2.48 -3.11
N ASN A 229 -9.07 1.80 -3.27
CA ASN A 229 -9.28 0.42 -2.84
C ASN A 229 -8.77 -0.63 -3.82
N ARG A 230 -8.25 -0.21 -4.98
CA ARG A 230 -7.69 -1.11 -5.98
C ARG A 230 -6.17 -1.24 -5.80
N GLY A 231 -5.67 -2.47 -5.93
CA GLY A 231 -4.23 -2.71 -5.98
C GLY A 231 -3.61 -2.17 -7.27
N TRP A 232 -2.47 -1.49 -7.14
CA TRP A 232 -1.69 -1.01 -8.27
C TRP A 232 -0.99 -2.16 -8.98
N LYS A 233 -1.36 -2.39 -10.24
CA LYS A 233 -0.86 -3.51 -11.05
C LYS A 233 0.32 -3.07 -11.93
N THR A 234 1.10 -4.04 -12.40
CA THR A 234 2.20 -3.79 -13.34
C THR A 234 1.73 -3.11 -14.61
N ILE A 235 0.53 -3.47 -15.11
CA ILE A 235 -0.06 -2.83 -16.29
C ILE A 235 -0.34 -1.35 -16.06
N ASP A 236 -0.86 -0.98 -14.88
CA ASP A 236 -1.13 0.42 -14.55
C ASP A 236 0.18 1.24 -14.54
N LYS A 237 1.25 0.64 -14.04
CA LYS A 237 2.59 1.25 -14.05
C LYS A 237 3.08 1.47 -15.47
N GLN A 238 2.99 0.47 -16.34
CA GLN A 238 3.41 0.57 -17.75
C GLN A 238 2.62 1.64 -18.50
N LEU A 239 1.29 1.69 -18.32
CA LEU A 239 0.43 2.71 -18.95
C LEU A 239 0.81 4.12 -18.49
N CYS A 240 1.08 4.30 -17.20
CA CYS A 240 1.54 5.60 -16.68
C CYS A 240 2.93 5.97 -17.21
N GLU A 241 3.86 5.03 -17.31
CA GLU A 241 5.19 5.27 -17.89
C GLU A 241 5.10 5.70 -19.36
N GLN A 242 4.27 5.02 -20.15
CA GLN A 242 4.00 5.40 -21.55
C GLN A 242 3.42 6.82 -21.65
N LEU A 243 2.43 7.14 -20.80
CA LEU A 243 1.85 8.47 -20.75
C LEU A 243 2.88 9.54 -20.36
N MET A 244 3.75 9.24 -19.42
CA MET A 244 4.81 10.16 -19.00
C MET A 244 5.87 10.35 -20.10
N LEU A 245 6.17 9.31 -20.89
CA LEU A 245 7.03 9.44 -22.07
C LEU A 245 6.39 10.36 -23.12
N GLN A 246 5.08 10.26 -23.36
CA GLN A 246 4.35 11.15 -24.27
C GLN A 246 4.30 12.61 -23.75
N LEU A 247 4.17 12.78 -22.43
CA LEU A 247 4.18 14.09 -21.78
C LEU A 247 5.58 14.72 -21.82
N GLY A 248 6.64 13.90 -21.81
CA GLY A 248 8.03 14.32 -21.93
C GLY A 248 8.43 15.38 -20.89
N LYS A 249 9.20 16.40 -21.33
CA LYS A 249 9.63 17.54 -20.50
C LYS A 249 8.59 18.67 -20.45
N SER A 250 7.31 18.37 -20.61
CA SER A 250 6.26 19.37 -20.54
C SER A 250 6.14 19.96 -19.12
N ASN A 251 5.83 21.27 -19.06
CA ASN A 251 5.52 21.95 -17.80
C ASN A 251 4.05 21.70 -17.35
N VAL A 252 3.30 20.85 -18.04
CA VAL A 252 1.92 20.52 -17.64
C VAL A 252 1.96 19.60 -16.43
N PRO A 253 1.33 19.97 -15.30
CA PRO A 253 1.32 19.18 -14.11
C PRO A 253 0.55 17.87 -14.33
N PHE A 254 1.19 16.76 -13.95
CA PHE A 254 0.56 15.46 -13.84
C PHE A 254 0.32 15.14 -12.36
N ARG A 255 -0.91 14.73 -12.01
CA ARG A 255 -1.30 14.43 -10.63
C ARG A 255 -2.26 13.25 -10.61
N ILE A 256 -2.35 12.60 -9.44
CA ILE A 256 -3.31 11.51 -9.20
C ILE A 256 -4.46 12.06 -8.35
N CYS A 257 -5.69 11.68 -8.70
CA CYS A 257 -6.88 11.85 -7.88
C CYS A 257 -7.37 10.47 -7.43
N LEU A 258 -7.52 10.27 -6.14
CA LEU A 258 -8.02 9.01 -5.58
C LEU A 258 -9.54 9.03 -5.48
N THR A 259 -10.20 8.00 -6.02
CA THR A 259 -11.63 7.74 -5.84
C THR A 259 -11.84 6.58 -4.88
N ASN A 260 -13.04 6.38 -4.37
CA ASN A 260 -13.35 5.34 -3.40
C ASN A 260 -12.38 5.31 -2.20
N ALA A 261 -11.86 6.48 -1.84
CA ALA A 261 -10.92 6.65 -0.76
C ALA A 261 -11.57 6.37 0.60
N SER A 262 -10.75 6.00 1.57
CA SER A 262 -11.18 5.96 2.96
C SER A 262 -11.36 7.39 3.50
N ARG A 263 -12.05 7.51 4.61
CA ARG A 263 -12.20 8.81 5.28
C ARG A 263 -10.85 9.39 5.68
N GLU A 264 -9.98 8.56 6.21
CA GLU A 264 -8.62 8.93 6.63
C GLU A 264 -7.81 9.51 5.46
N ALA A 265 -7.87 8.87 4.30
CA ALA A 265 -7.21 9.37 3.10
C ALA A 265 -7.79 10.70 2.58
N ALA A 266 -9.08 10.92 2.76
CA ALA A 266 -9.70 12.20 2.44
C ALA A 266 -9.31 13.30 3.44
N GLU A 267 -9.15 12.95 4.72
CA GLU A 267 -8.68 13.85 5.79
C GLU A 267 -7.26 14.37 5.59
N ASP A 268 -6.41 13.67 4.84
CA ASP A 268 -5.09 14.17 4.46
C ASP A 268 -5.15 15.48 3.64
N PHE A 269 -6.26 15.69 2.94
CA PHE A 269 -6.47 16.87 2.08
C PHE A 269 -7.45 17.88 2.67
N THR A 270 -8.52 17.40 3.33
CA THR A 270 -9.63 18.22 3.82
C THR A 270 -9.46 18.67 5.27
N GLY A 271 -8.50 18.08 5.99
CA GLY A 271 -8.46 18.14 7.44
C GLY A 271 -9.52 17.24 8.08
N GLN A 272 -9.68 17.35 9.40
CA GLN A 272 -10.60 16.50 10.14
C GLN A 272 -12.04 16.61 9.62
N LEU A 273 -12.63 15.47 9.24
CA LEU A 273 -14.01 15.36 8.80
C LEU A 273 -14.96 15.08 9.98
N PRO A 274 -16.23 15.53 9.92
CA PRO A 274 -17.24 15.23 10.96
C PRO A 274 -17.43 13.71 11.16
N PRO A 275 -17.92 13.22 12.33
CA PRO A 275 -18.27 13.98 13.53
C PRO A 275 -17.04 14.36 14.38
N TYR A 276 -17.07 15.52 15.02
CA TYR A 276 -15.96 16.04 15.83
C TYR A 276 -16.05 15.56 17.30
N THR A 277 -15.96 14.24 17.52
CA THR A 277 -15.92 13.66 18.88
C THR A 277 -14.50 13.66 19.45
N LEU A 278 -14.34 13.63 20.78
CA LEU A 278 -13.03 13.63 21.44
C LEU A 278 -12.16 12.43 21.01
N LEU A 279 -12.74 11.23 20.99
CA LEU A 279 -12.04 10.02 20.51
C LEU A 279 -11.58 10.16 19.06
N ARG A 280 -12.41 10.78 18.25
CA ARG A 280 -12.10 10.99 16.83
C ARG A 280 -10.99 12.03 16.64
N ARG A 281 -10.99 13.09 17.45
CA ARG A 281 -9.93 14.09 17.45
C ARG A 281 -8.59 13.48 17.82
N PHE A 282 -8.59 12.60 18.82
CA PHE A 282 -7.39 11.86 19.23
C PHE A 282 -6.91 10.92 18.11
N SER A 283 -7.81 10.13 17.53
CA SER A 283 -7.46 9.23 16.39
C SER A 283 -6.91 10.00 15.18
N TYR A 284 -7.49 11.16 14.85
CA TYR A 284 -7.01 12.03 13.78
C TYR A 284 -5.60 12.56 14.07
N HIS A 285 -5.37 13.11 15.27
CA HIS A 285 -4.04 13.57 15.65
C HIS A 285 -3.01 12.45 15.66
N PHE A 286 -3.40 11.24 16.08
CA PHE A 286 -2.52 10.09 16.07
C PHE A 286 -2.17 9.60 14.65
N SER A 287 -3.13 9.63 13.73
CA SER A 287 -2.89 9.28 12.31
C SER A 287 -1.98 10.31 11.60
N GLN A 288 -2.06 11.59 12.00
CA GLN A 288 -1.19 12.65 11.47
C GLN A 288 0.23 12.62 12.06
N LEU A 289 0.45 11.91 13.18
CA LEU A 289 1.79 11.61 13.67
C LEU A 289 2.42 10.53 12.79
N SER A 290 2.84 10.90 11.59
CA SER A 290 3.55 9.98 10.71
C SER A 290 4.98 9.75 11.25
N LEU A 291 5.06 8.87 12.25
CA LEU A 291 6.33 8.36 12.77
C LEU A 291 7.21 7.79 11.65
N THR A 292 6.57 7.27 10.60
CA THR A 292 7.24 6.65 9.46
C THR A 292 8.02 7.65 8.59
N GLU A 293 7.48 8.84 8.34
CA GLU A 293 8.18 9.83 7.51
C GLU A 293 9.42 10.39 8.19
N LYS A 294 9.34 10.69 9.50
CA LYS A 294 10.51 11.16 10.26
C LYS A 294 11.59 10.10 10.38
N ILE A 295 11.22 8.83 10.57
CA ILE A 295 12.18 7.73 10.67
C ILE A 295 12.83 7.48 9.31
N ILE A 296 12.08 7.43 8.21
CA ILE A 296 12.61 7.23 6.87
C ILE A 296 13.46 8.42 6.41
N PHE A 297 13.04 9.64 6.71
CA PHE A 297 13.82 10.84 6.41
C PHE A 297 15.16 10.85 7.16
N ASN A 298 15.15 10.52 8.46
CA ASN A 298 16.37 10.43 9.27
C ASN A 298 17.28 9.28 8.85
N LEU A 299 16.71 8.13 8.44
CA LEU A 299 17.49 7.01 7.91
C LEU A 299 18.13 7.34 6.55
N ARG A 300 17.40 8.01 5.66
CA ARG A 300 17.96 8.46 4.37
C ARG A 300 19.02 9.52 4.53
N ARG A 301 18.85 10.43 5.51
CA ARG A 301 19.86 11.44 5.80
C ARG A 301 21.13 10.79 6.35
N LYS A 302 21.02 9.85 7.28
CA LYS A 302 22.14 9.06 7.81
C LYS A 302 22.83 8.20 6.76
N ALA A 303 22.06 7.60 5.84
CA ALA A 303 22.65 6.82 4.75
C ALA A 303 23.42 7.70 3.79
N LYS A 304 22.92 8.91 3.51
CA LYS A 304 23.61 9.86 2.65
C LYS A 304 24.86 10.48 3.31
N GLU A 305 24.77 10.76 4.63
CA GLU A 305 25.92 11.21 5.43
C GLU A 305 27.02 10.13 5.49
N ALA A 306 26.65 8.83 5.47
CA ALA A 306 27.61 7.72 5.42
C ALA A 306 28.22 7.50 4.01
N GLU A 307 27.45 7.72 2.94
CA GLU A 307 27.98 7.71 1.56
C GLU A 307 28.95 8.87 1.30
N ASP A 308 28.64 10.06 1.82
CA ASP A 308 29.51 11.25 1.69
C ASP A 308 30.81 11.12 2.54
N GLU A 309 30.84 10.30 3.62
CA GLU A 309 32.06 9.99 4.41
C GLU A 309 32.96 8.93 3.73
N ASP A 310 32.38 7.98 2.98
CA ASP A 310 33.15 6.94 2.24
C ASP A 310 33.78 7.47 0.94
N ASP A 311 33.27 8.59 0.39
CA ASP A 311 33.84 9.25 -0.81
C ASP A 311 34.99 10.23 -0.49
N ASP A 312 35.23 10.56 0.80
CA ASP A 312 36.29 11.46 1.27
C ASP A 312 37.52 10.71 1.85
N GLU A 313 37.53 9.36 1.90
CA GLU A 313 38.72 8.52 2.19
C GLU A 313 39.32 7.93 0.88
#